data_4454aab3bbe37e89dd25a0658905a732
#
_entry.id   4454aab3bbe37e89dd25a0658905a732
#
_cell.length_a   1.000
_cell.length_b   1.000
_cell.length_c   1.000
_cell.angle_alpha   90.00
_cell.angle_beta   90.00
_cell.angle_gamma   90.00
#
_symmetry.space_group_name_H-M   'P 1'
#
loop_
_entity.id
_entity.type
_entity.pdbx_description
1 polymer ?
#
loop_
_entity_poly.entity_id
_entity_poly.type
_entity_poly.pdbx_seq_one_letter_code
_entity_poly.pdbx_strand_id
1 'polypeptide(L)'
;ILPAAFAGFASAALMIWLTGGFSEGGLFAGFTGILLLIIMPLLTAGAAIYFPILEVNRSAIKIEKEMHMFITRMGILSLGEVGADTIFDILRQMKDYGELAQEVKRIETLVDKWHTSLPEAARIVAQQSPSPLWSDFLDRMAFSIEAGQPIDAFMRAEQETVAEQYNT
;
A
#
# COMPACT_ATOMS: atom_id res chain seq x y z
N ILE A 1 9.51 -14.09 9.91
CA ILE A 1 10.20 -13.79 11.18
C ILE A 1 11.22 -14.89 11.48
N LEU A 2 10.86 -16.18 11.44
CA LEU A 2 11.80 -17.28 11.72
C LEU A 2 13.08 -17.26 10.85
N PRO A 3 13.02 -17.13 9.51
CA PRO A 3 14.24 -17.13 8.68
C PRO A 3 15.16 -15.94 8.94
N ALA A 4 14.62 -14.78 9.30
CA ALA A 4 15.43 -13.59 9.62
C ALA A 4 16.15 -13.74 10.95
N ALA A 5 15.53 -14.34 11.95
CA ALA A 5 16.18 -14.66 13.21
C ALA A 5 17.32 -15.69 13.02
N PHE A 6 17.10 -16.69 12.15
CA PHE A 6 18.12 -17.69 11.81
C PHE A 6 19.33 -17.05 11.09
N ALA A 7 19.10 -16.12 10.17
CA ALA A 7 20.15 -15.37 9.50
C ALA A 7 20.97 -14.52 10.49
N GLY A 8 20.31 -13.92 11.47
CA GLY A 8 20.96 -13.17 12.56
C GLY A 8 21.85 -14.05 13.45
N PHE A 9 21.39 -15.23 13.79
CA PHE A 9 22.19 -16.21 14.54
C PHE A 9 23.41 -16.69 13.75
N ALA A 10 23.22 -17.01 12.46
CA ALA A 10 24.30 -17.45 11.60
C ALA A 10 25.38 -16.36 11.42
N SER A 11 24.96 -15.09 11.23
CA SER A 11 25.90 -13.97 11.11
C SER A 11 26.66 -13.68 12.40
N ALA A 12 26.00 -13.78 13.56
CA ALA A 12 26.64 -13.61 14.85
C ALA A 12 27.65 -14.73 15.15
N ALA A 13 27.30 -15.97 14.85
CA ALA A 13 28.20 -17.13 15.01
C ALA A 13 29.43 -17.01 14.09
N LEU A 14 29.26 -16.55 12.85
CA LEU A 14 30.35 -16.32 11.90
C LEU A 14 31.28 -15.20 12.37
N MET A 15 30.75 -14.11 12.90
CA MET A 15 31.53 -13.01 13.45
C MET A 15 32.34 -13.44 14.68
N ILE A 16 31.75 -14.22 15.59
CA ILE A 16 32.43 -14.76 16.77
C ILE A 16 33.56 -15.69 16.33
N TRP A 17 33.33 -16.51 15.30
CA TRP A 17 34.37 -17.42 14.75
C TRP A 17 35.51 -16.64 14.07
N LEU A 18 35.19 -15.61 13.28
CA LEU A 18 36.18 -14.76 12.58
C LEU A 18 37.03 -13.92 13.54
N THR A 19 36.50 -13.49 14.66
CA THR A 19 37.20 -12.66 15.66
C THR A 19 37.98 -13.50 16.67
N GLY A 20 38.04 -14.85 16.52
CA GLY A 20 38.73 -15.71 17.46
C GLY A 20 38.18 -15.64 18.88
N GLY A 21 36.94 -15.23 19.04
CA GLY A 21 36.34 -14.63 20.21
C GLY A 21 36.16 -15.51 21.44
N PHE A 22 36.64 -16.74 21.43
CA PHE A 22 36.58 -17.58 22.65
C PHE A 22 37.95 -18.05 23.16
N SER A 23 39.05 -17.91 22.38
CA SER A 23 40.29 -18.58 22.72
C SER A 23 41.41 -17.70 23.32
N GLU A 24 41.40 -16.37 23.15
CA GLU A 24 42.54 -15.55 23.60
C GLU A 24 42.21 -14.30 24.42
N GLY A 25 40.93 -13.98 24.66
CA GLY A 25 40.53 -12.66 25.17
C GLY A 25 40.03 -12.56 26.61
N GLY A 26 40.23 -13.58 27.43
CA GLY A 26 39.80 -13.52 28.83
C GLY A 26 38.27 -13.30 29.03
N LEU A 27 37.85 -12.98 30.26
CA LEU A 27 36.41 -12.74 30.61
C LEU A 27 35.72 -11.67 29.76
N PHE A 28 36.43 -10.65 29.27
CA PHE A 28 35.86 -9.57 28.45
C PHE A 28 35.47 -10.03 27.03
N ALA A 29 36.23 -10.89 26.40
CA ALA A 29 35.93 -11.41 25.08
C ALA A 29 34.73 -12.38 25.10
N GLY A 30 34.58 -13.16 26.15
CA GLY A 30 33.42 -14.01 26.40
C GLY A 30 32.13 -13.19 26.58
N PHE A 31 32.22 -12.09 27.31
CA PHE A 31 31.06 -11.23 27.58
C PHE A 31 30.58 -10.50 26.31
N THR A 32 31.50 -9.98 25.50
CA THR A 32 31.17 -9.36 24.20
C THR A 32 30.62 -10.37 23.20
N GLY A 33 31.11 -11.60 23.18
CA GLY A 33 30.55 -12.66 22.32
C GLY A 33 29.11 -13.01 22.68
N ILE A 34 28.81 -13.17 23.96
CA ILE A 34 27.44 -13.45 24.43
C ILE A 34 26.50 -12.27 24.13
N LEU A 35 26.95 -11.04 24.35
CA LEU A 35 26.18 -9.83 24.06
C LEU A 35 25.83 -9.72 22.58
N LEU A 36 26.78 -9.97 21.67
CA LEU A 36 26.59 -9.99 20.23
C LEU A 36 25.61 -11.08 19.78
N LEU A 37 25.68 -12.24 20.43
CA LEU A 37 24.81 -13.40 20.14
C LEU A 37 23.35 -13.12 20.49
N ILE A 38 23.08 -12.23 21.45
CA ILE A 38 21.73 -11.80 21.83
C ILE A 38 21.27 -10.60 21.00
N ILE A 39 22.13 -9.60 20.80
CA ILE A 39 21.74 -8.34 20.15
C ILE A 39 21.50 -8.54 18.64
N MET A 40 22.32 -9.32 17.95
CA MET A 40 22.21 -9.51 16.48
C MET A 40 20.88 -10.15 16.07
N PRO A 41 20.40 -11.25 16.67
CA PRO A 41 19.11 -11.79 16.31
C PRO A 41 17.95 -10.88 16.70
N LEU A 42 18.07 -10.09 17.77
CA LEU A 42 17.06 -9.12 18.17
C LEU A 42 16.95 -7.96 17.14
N LEU A 43 18.08 -7.43 16.65
CA LEU A 43 18.11 -6.40 15.61
C LEU A 43 17.55 -6.92 14.28
N THR A 44 17.92 -8.14 13.87
CA THR A 44 17.42 -8.72 12.62
C THR A 44 15.94 -9.05 12.70
N ALA A 45 15.45 -9.52 13.84
CA ALA A 45 14.01 -9.73 14.08
C ALA A 45 13.24 -8.39 14.05
N GLY A 46 13.78 -7.35 14.70
CA GLY A 46 13.22 -6.00 14.67
C GLY A 46 13.17 -5.42 13.24
N ALA A 47 14.25 -5.55 12.48
CA ALA A 47 14.29 -5.11 11.09
C ALA A 47 13.28 -5.86 10.21
N ALA A 48 13.12 -7.17 10.40
CA ALA A 48 12.17 -7.98 9.64
C ALA A 48 10.69 -7.59 9.90
N ILE A 49 10.39 -7.07 11.08
CA ILE A 49 9.05 -6.54 11.41
C ILE A 49 8.87 -5.12 10.86
N TYR A 50 9.93 -4.31 10.91
CA TYR A 50 9.87 -2.90 10.54
C TYR A 50 9.82 -2.69 9.02
N PHE A 51 10.48 -3.56 8.25
CA PHE A 51 10.57 -3.45 6.78
C PHE A 51 9.21 -3.44 6.07
N PRO A 52 8.26 -4.38 6.35
CA PRO A 52 6.96 -4.36 5.71
C PRO A 52 6.11 -3.14 6.09
N ILE A 53 6.28 -2.57 7.29
CA ILE A 53 5.56 -1.36 7.71
C ILE A 53 6.00 -0.15 6.87
N LEU A 54 7.29 -0.03 6.56
CA LEU A 54 7.81 1.04 5.70
C LEU A 54 7.31 0.90 4.26
N GLU A 55 7.17 -0.32 3.75
CA GLU A 55 6.67 -0.60 2.40
C GLU A 55 5.20 -0.15 2.28
N VAL A 56 4.36 -0.52 3.23
CA VAL A 56 2.94 -0.13 3.28
C VAL A 56 2.79 1.40 3.28
N ASN A 57 3.54 2.11 4.11
CA ASN A 57 3.49 3.58 4.15
C ASN A 57 3.95 4.23 2.84
N ARG A 58 4.95 3.67 2.16
CA ARG A 58 5.41 4.17 0.86
C ARG A 58 4.35 3.96 -0.23
N SER A 59 3.68 2.82 -0.24
CA SER A 59 2.58 2.55 -1.17
C SER A 59 1.40 3.48 -0.93
N ALA A 60 1.03 3.76 0.32
CA ALA A 60 -0.02 4.71 0.66
C ALA A 60 0.25 6.10 0.07
N ILE A 61 1.44 6.66 0.29
CA ILE A 61 1.83 7.99 -0.22
C ILE A 61 1.81 8.04 -1.76
N LYS A 62 2.22 6.96 -2.43
CA LYS A 62 2.17 6.90 -3.89
C LYS A 62 0.73 6.90 -4.39
N ILE A 63 -0.14 6.08 -3.80
CA ILE A 63 -1.56 6.02 -4.14
C ILE A 63 -2.20 7.39 -3.97
N GLU A 64 -1.96 8.08 -2.85
CA GLU A 64 -2.51 9.41 -2.59
C GLU A 64 -2.07 10.44 -3.62
N LYS A 65 -0.79 10.45 -4.00
CA LYS A 65 -0.28 11.34 -5.04
C LYS A 65 -0.92 11.07 -6.40
N GLU A 66 -1.08 9.80 -6.77
CA GLU A 66 -1.68 9.39 -8.03
C GLU A 66 -3.19 9.64 -8.04
N MET A 67 -3.86 9.53 -6.90
CA MET A 67 -5.29 9.75 -6.71
C MET A 67 -5.71 11.18 -7.08
N HIS A 68 -4.93 12.20 -6.72
CA HIS A 68 -5.23 13.59 -7.09
C HIS A 68 -5.27 13.78 -8.61
N MET A 69 -4.29 13.23 -9.32
CA MET A 69 -4.30 13.27 -10.79
C MET A 69 -5.47 12.47 -11.38
N PHE A 70 -5.79 11.33 -10.76
CA PHE A 70 -6.92 10.50 -11.15
C PHE A 70 -8.24 11.26 -11.04
N ILE A 71 -8.57 11.82 -9.88
CA ILE A 71 -9.82 12.56 -9.64
C ILE A 71 -9.94 13.76 -10.61
N THR A 72 -8.86 14.51 -10.80
CA THR A 72 -8.86 15.65 -11.72
C THR A 72 -9.17 15.22 -13.16
N ARG A 73 -8.56 14.16 -13.65
CA ARG A 73 -8.82 13.64 -15.01
C ARG A 73 -10.23 13.08 -15.13
N MET A 74 -10.68 12.32 -14.15
CA MET A 74 -12.03 11.76 -14.15
C MET A 74 -13.10 12.85 -14.09
N GLY A 75 -12.88 13.91 -13.32
CA GLY A 75 -13.78 15.06 -13.28
C GLY A 75 -13.90 15.77 -14.64
N ILE A 76 -12.79 15.96 -15.36
CA ILE A 76 -12.80 16.56 -16.71
C ILE A 76 -13.56 15.64 -17.69
N LEU A 77 -13.34 14.35 -17.64
CA LEU A 77 -14.01 13.39 -18.53
C LEU A 77 -15.50 13.26 -18.24
N SER A 78 -15.90 13.42 -16.97
CA SER A 78 -17.29 13.40 -16.53
C SER A 78 -18.14 14.58 -17.06
N LEU A 79 -17.52 15.60 -17.67
CA LEU A 79 -18.23 16.69 -18.37
C LEU A 79 -18.91 16.20 -19.65
N GLY A 80 -18.57 15.01 -20.16
CA GLY A 80 -19.05 14.46 -21.44
C GLY A 80 -20.18 13.43 -21.35
N GLU A 81 -20.99 13.38 -20.30
CA GLU A 81 -22.03 12.34 -20.09
C GLU A 81 -21.50 10.90 -20.26
N VAL A 82 -20.44 10.58 -19.54
CA VAL A 82 -19.72 9.31 -19.68
C VAL A 82 -20.39 8.25 -18.79
N GLY A 83 -20.92 7.19 -19.41
CA GLY A 83 -21.50 6.05 -18.69
C GLY A 83 -20.44 5.29 -17.86
N ALA A 84 -20.92 4.51 -16.89
CA ALA A 84 -20.06 3.69 -16.02
C ALA A 84 -19.08 2.80 -16.80
N ASP A 85 -19.50 2.25 -17.93
CA ASP A 85 -18.67 1.39 -18.79
C ASP A 85 -17.46 2.14 -19.37
N THR A 86 -17.63 3.41 -19.71
CA THR A 86 -16.54 4.24 -20.23
C THR A 86 -15.55 4.62 -19.14
N ILE A 87 -15.98 4.73 -17.89
CA ILE A 87 -15.09 4.93 -16.74
C ILE A 87 -14.13 3.73 -16.62
N PHE A 88 -14.64 2.50 -16.78
CA PHE A 88 -13.79 1.31 -16.77
C PHE A 88 -12.82 1.26 -17.95
N ASP A 89 -13.23 1.68 -19.15
CA ASP A 89 -12.34 1.77 -20.31
C ASP A 89 -11.23 2.79 -20.11
N ILE A 90 -11.52 3.90 -19.45
CA ILE A 90 -10.53 4.91 -19.09
C ILE A 90 -9.59 4.34 -18.01
N LEU A 91 -10.11 3.65 -17.01
CA LEU A 91 -9.33 2.97 -15.99
C LEU A 91 -8.39 1.92 -16.60
N ARG A 92 -8.82 1.19 -17.63
CA ARG A 92 -7.98 0.25 -18.40
C ARG A 92 -6.83 0.91 -19.14
N GLN A 93 -7.03 2.13 -19.62
CA GLN A 93 -5.99 2.91 -20.31
C GLN A 93 -4.96 3.52 -19.34
N MET A 94 -5.24 3.52 -18.05
CA MET A 94 -4.39 4.11 -17.01
C MET A 94 -3.24 3.19 -16.56
N LYS A 95 -2.62 2.45 -17.48
CA LYS A 95 -1.48 1.56 -17.18
C LYS A 95 -0.29 2.26 -16.53
N ASP A 96 -0.24 3.58 -16.59
CA ASP A 96 0.89 4.41 -16.13
C ASP A 96 0.74 4.90 -14.67
N TYR A 97 -0.35 4.54 -13.97
CA TYR A 97 -0.62 5.00 -12.60
C TYR A 97 -0.14 4.04 -11.51
N GLY A 98 1.04 3.49 -11.64
CA GLY A 98 1.79 2.79 -10.59
C GLY A 98 0.98 1.92 -9.62
N GLU A 99 0.96 2.30 -8.36
CA GLU A 99 0.27 1.56 -7.27
C GLU A 99 -1.26 1.71 -7.37
N LEU A 100 -1.76 2.89 -7.75
CA LEU A 100 -3.20 3.12 -7.92
C LEU A 100 -3.79 2.26 -9.05
N ALA A 101 -3.05 2.07 -10.15
CA ALA A 101 -3.48 1.19 -11.23
C ALA A 101 -3.65 -0.27 -10.77
N GLN A 102 -2.87 -0.71 -9.78
CA GLN A 102 -3.01 -2.05 -9.21
C GLN A 102 -4.30 -2.17 -8.39
N GLU A 103 -4.64 -1.15 -7.60
CA GLU A 103 -5.89 -1.11 -6.83
C GLU A 103 -7.11 -1.11 -7.76
N VAL A 104 -7.09 -0.30 -8.82
CA VAL A 104 -8.14 -0.26 -9.84
C VAL A 104 -8.27 -1.60 -10.56
N LYS A 105 -7.16 -2.23 -10.91
CA LYS A 105 -7.14 -3.56 -11.54
C LYS A 105 -7.73 -4.65 -10.62
N ARG A 106 -7.60 -4.52 -9.31
CA ARG A 106 -8.26 -5.41 -8.35
C ARG A 106 -9.77 -5.26 -8.43
N ILE A 107 -10.29 -4.01 -8.47
CA ILE A 107 -11.73 -3.76 -8.63
C ILE A 107 -12.23 -4.40 -9.94
N GLU A 108 -11.54 -4.14 -11.07
CA GLU A 108 -11.87 -4.72 -12.37
C GLU A 108 -11.88 -6.26 -12.32
N THR A 109 -10.88 -6.87 -11.68
CA THR A 109 -10.81 -8.33 -11.54
C THR A 109 -11.98 -8.90 -10.75
N LEU A 110 -12.42 -8.22 -9.69
CA LEU A 110 -13.58 -8.62 -8.89
C LEU A 110 -14.87 -8.52 -9.70
N VAL A 111 -15.04 -7.46 -10.48
CA VAL A 111 -16.22 -7.26 -11.31
C VAL A 111 -16.24 -8.25 -12.48
N ASP A 112 -15.15 -8.34 -13.26
CA ASP A 112 -15.13 -9.11 -14.50
C ASP A 112 -15.03 -10.62 -14.28
N LYS A 113 -14.21 -11.07 -13.31
CA LYS A 113 -13.95 -12.50 -13.09
C LYS A 113 -14.84 -13.10 -12.02
N TRP A 114 -15.17 -12.33 -10.99
CA TRP A 114 -15.95 -12.83 -9.85
C TRP A 114 -17.41 -12.41 -9.91
N HIS A 115 -17.79 -11.61 -10.93
CA HIS A 115 -19.15 -11.08 -11.12
C HIS A 115 -19.68 -10.36 -9.89
N THR A 116 -18.79 -9.74 -9.12
CA THR A 116 -19.13 -8.92 -7.96
C THR A 116 -19.68 -7.58 -8.45
N SER A 117 -20.67 -7.03 -7.77
CA SER A 117 -21.15 -5.68 -8.11
C SER A 117 -20.06 -4.64 -7.89
N LEU A 118 -20.08 -3.55 -8.69
CA LEU A 118 -19.07 -2.49 -8.56
C LEU A 118 -18.98 -1.90 -7.15
N PRO A 119 -20.11 -1.58 -6.45
CA PRO A 119 -20.04 -1.07 -5.08
C PRO A 119 -19.37 -2.05 -4.11
N GLU A 120 -19.70 -3.33 -4.23
CA GLU A 120 -19.14 -4.37 -3.38
C GLU A 120 -17.66 -4.59 -3.66
N ALA A 121 -17.24 -4.61 -4.92
CA ALA A 121 -15.84 -4.70 -5.33
C ALA A 121 -15.03 -3.51 -4.79
N ALA A 122 -15.58 -2.29 -4.89
CA ALA A 122 -14.97 -1.09 -4.34
C ALA A 122 -14.76 -1.19 -2.82
N ARG A 123 -15.75 -1.67 -2.06
CA ARG A 123 -15.62 -1.86 -0.60
C ARG A 123 -14.58 -2.92 -0.22
N ILE A 124 -14.52 -4.02 -0.97
CA ILE A 124 -13.52 -5.07 -0.73
C ILE A 124 -12.11 -4.49 -0.90
N VAL A 125 -11.88 -3.70 -1.95
CA VAL A 125 -10.58 -3.06 -2.21
C VAL A 125 -10.31 -1.96 -1.19
N ALA A 126 -11.32 -1.15 -0.80
CA ALA A 126 -11.20 -0.13 0.24
C ALA A 126 -10.67 -0.70 1.56
N GLN A 127 -11.20 -1.84 2.01
CA GLN A 127 -10.77 -2.50 3.25
C GLN A 127 -9.33 -3.03 3.21
N GLN A 128 -8.79 -3.28 2.02
CA GLN A 128 -7.46 -3.85 1.82
C GLN A 128 -6.43 -2.80 1.40
N SER A 129 -6.86 -1.59 1.07
CA SER A 129 -5.98 -0.53 0.61
C SER A 129 -5.07 -0.02 1.74
N PRO A 130 -3.79 0.22 1.45
CA PRO A 130 -2.88 0.85 2.40
C PRO A 130 -3.13 2.36 2.58
N SER A 131 -3.85 3.01 1.65
CA SER A 131 -4.14 4.44 1.68
C SER A 131 -5.51 4.73 2.29
N PRO A 132 -5.59 5.42 3.44
CA PRO A 132 -6.87 5.83 4.04
C PRO A 132 -7.69 6.73 3.11
N LEU A 133 -7.06 7.67 2.39
CA LEU A 133 -7.77 8.57 1.48
C LEU A 133 -8.40 7.82 0.31
N TRP A 134 -7.70 6.84 -0.26
CA TRP A 134 -8.24 5.99 -1.32
C TRP A 134 -9.37 5.09 -0.81
N SER A 135 -9.21 4.52 0.38
CA SER A 135 -10.25 3.73 1.06
C SER A 135 -11.54 4.54 1.24
N ASP A 136 -11.44 5.74 1.82
CA ASP A 136 -12.59 6.64 2.01
C ASP A 136 -13.26 7.05 0.69
N PHE A 137 -12.46 7.30 -0.35
CA PHE A 137 -12.97 7.60 -1.68
C PHE A 137 -13.79 6.43 -2.24
N LEU A 138 -13.27 5.20 -2.17
CA LEU A 138 -13.95 4.01 -2.66
C LEU A 138 -15.24 3.73 -1.88
N ASP A 139 -15.25 3.95 -0.57
CA ASP A 139 -16.45 3.78 0.26
C ASP A 139 -17.52 4.81 -0.09
N ARG A 140 -17.16 6.09 -0.30
CA ARG A 140 -18.09 7.12 -0.76
C ARG A 140 -18.61 6.84 -2.15
N MET A 141 -17.75 6.35 -3.06
CA MET A 141 -18.16 5.96 -4.40
C MET A 141 -19.15 4.79 -4.36
N ALA A 142 -18.88 3.77 -3.56
CA ALA A 142 -19.78 2.63 -3.38
C ALA A 142 -21.14 3.07 -2.85
N PHE A 143 -21.16 3.93 -1.83
CA PHE A 143 -22.39 4.48 -1.26
C PHE A 143 -23.18 5.31 -2.29
N SER A 144 -22.51 6.13 -3.07
CA SER A 144 -23.11 6.97 -4.11
C SER A 144 -23.81 6.13 -5.18
N ILE A 145 -23.15 5.06 -5.64
CA ILE A 145 -23.72 4.13 -6.62
C ILE A 145 -24.93 3.38 -6.05
N GLU A 146 -24.86 2.91 -4.82
CA GLU A 146 -25.98 2.25 -4.13
C GLU A 146 -27.17 3.18 -3.92
N ALA A 147 -26.91 4.46 -3.68
CA ALA A 147 -27.93 5.50 -3.58
C ALA A 147 -28.55 5.87 -4.95
N GLY A 148 -28.08 5.27 -6.04
CA GLY A 148 -28.56 5.54 -7.40
C GLY A 148 -28.04 6.84 -8.00
N GLN A 149 -26.98 7.43 -7.42
CA GLN A 149 -26.35 8.61 -8.02
C GLN A 149 -25.53 8.21 -9.26
N PRO A 150 -25.59 8.99 -10.34
CA PRO A 150 -24.69 8.80 -11.47
C PRO A 150 -23.23 9.00 -11.06
N ILE A 151 -22.35 8.12 -11.53
CA ILE A 151 -20.91 8.18 -11.19
C ILE A 151 -20.27 9.49 -11.63
N ASP A 152 -20.72 10.06 -12.75
CA ASP A 152 -20.24 11.35 -13.26
C ASP A 152 -20.55 12.51 -12.30
N ALA A 153 -21.72 12.49 -11.66
CA ALA A 153 -22.08 13.48 -10.65
C ALA A 153 -21.21 13.35 -9.39
N PHE A 154 -20.95 12.13 -8.96
CA PHE A 154 -20.03 11.85 -7.84
C PHE A 154 -18.61 12.35 -8.16
N MET A 155 -18.07 12.01 -9.34
CA MET A 155 -16.71 12.43 -9.74
C MET A 155 -16.56 13.94 -9.84
N ARG A 156 -17.59 14.67 -10.29
CA ARG A 156 -17.59 16.14 -10.29
C ARG A 156 -17.54 16.72 -8.89
N ALA A 157 -18.33 16.19 -7.97
CA ALA A 157 -18.32 16.64 -6.58
C ALA A 157 -16.95 16.41 -5.91
N GLU A 158 -16.33 15.25 -6.14
CA GLU A 158 -14.98 14.94 -5.63
C GLU A 158 -13.91 15.87 -6.23
N GLN A 159 -14.04 16.22 -7.53
CA GLN A 159 -13.12 17.16 -8.16
C GLN A 159 -13.22 18.57 -7.55
N GLU A 160 -14.42 19.05 -7.25
CA GLU A 160 -14.63 20.33 -6.58
C GLU A 160 -13.99 20.34 -5.19
N THR A 161 -14.18 19.26 -4.43
CA THR A 161 -13.57 19.10 -3.10
C THR A 161 -12.05 19.14 -3.14
N VAL A 162 -11.44 18.46 -4.12
CA VAL A 162 -9.99 18.47 -4.32
C VAL A 162 -9.49 19.86 -4.72
N ALA A 163 -10.22 20.56 -5.59
CA ALA A 163 -9.86 21.90 -6.03
C ALA A 163 -9.91 22.93 -4.89
N GLU A 164 -10.87 22.82 -3.97
CA GLU A 164 -10.97 23.67 -2.78
C GLU A 164 -9.81 23.45 -1.82
N GLN A 165 -9.37 22.23 -1.62
CA GLN A 165 -8.22 21.90 -0.77
C GLN A 165 -6.89 22.51 -1.27
N TYR A 166 -6.76 22.75 -2.57
CA TYR A 166 -5.58 23.38 -3.16
C TYR A 166 -5.61 24.92 -3.10
N ASN A 167 -6.77 25.52 -2.88
CA ASN A 167 -6.92 27.00 -2.85
C ASN A 167 -6.84 27.59 -1.42
N THR A 168 -6.62 26.73 -0.41
CA THR A 168 -6.44 27.16 1.00
C THR A 168 -4.99 27.03 1.42
#